data_a79275f436872e10bb63ae0383705838
#
_entry.id   a79275f436872e10bb63ae0383705838
#
_cell.length_a   1.000
_cell.length_b   1.000
_cell.length_c   1.000
_cell.angle_alpha   90.00
_cell.angle_beta   90.00
_cell.angle_gamma   90.00
#
_symmetry.space_group_name_H-M   'P 1'
#
loop_
_entity.id
_entity.type
_entity.pdbx_description
1 polymer ?
#
loop_
_entity_poly.entity_id
_entity_poly.type
_entity_poly.pdbx_seq_one_letter_code
_entity_poly.pdbx_strand_id
1 'polypeptide(L)'
;DSKKVYLDDWCSGGGYELSNDRNIPLEGFSLQVVSNASYTIGESSNLEFDPRCYNILYTGSGEILYKSFNNGYSSFPLYDFGEKVTSIEVAWSNPDIIYVATYDSYWGDKNIWRSDDGGVTFVNITPTFPGIQEDNWIPYDITIGDNDPLNVWIARCPNSTSYDSYESSKVYNSTNGGESWMNMTGTGLNGENITNIEYHRGSDNGIYLGTRTGVYYKNSSMNSWLLYSNGLPMSTFSTQLMFDYQNNKLKNGTNRSVWEVDLYESVVPSAQISADKLTINCLDNTVYFVDHSAMIDENANWEWSFPGGNPSSSSEKNPVVTYDQEGSYDVVLTIANSYGTDTQNLPGFITYS
;
A
#
# COMPACT_ATOMS: atom_id res chain seq x y z
N ASP A 1 -10.78 -15.96 10.37
CA ASP A 1 -10.64 -15.53 8.99
C ASP A 1 -9.17 -15.42 8.65
N SER A 2 -8.72 -16.32 7.80
CA SER A 2 -7.32 -16.35 7.36
C SER A 2 -7.05 -15.21 6.40
N LYS A 3 -6.27 -14.22 6.80
CA LYS A 3 -5.73 -13.23 5.88
C LYS A 3 -4.69 -13.91 4.99
N LYS A 4 -4.88 -13.82 3.69
CA LYS A 4 -3.97 -14.34 2.69
C LYS A 4 -2.92 -13.26 2.40
N VAL A 5 -1.66 -13.63 2.48
CA VAL A 5 -0.55 -12.79 2.03
C VAL A 5 -0.01 -13.40 0.76
N TYR A 6 0.07 -12.63 -0.29
CA TYR A 6 0.66 -13.04 -1.55
C TYR A 6 2.12 -12.60 -1.55
N LEU A 7 3.01 -13.53 -1.81
CA LEU A 7 4.42 -13.23 -2.05
C LEU A 7 4.69 -13.34 -3.54
N ASP A 8 5.26 -12.31 -4.11
CA ASP A 8 5.81 -12.37 -5.44
C ASP A 8 7.19 -13.04 -5.40
N ASP A 9 7.39 -14.07 -6.19
CA ASP A 9 8.69 -14.71 -6.38
C ASP A 9 9.23 -14.37 -7.77
N TRP A 10 10.14 -13.45 -7.78
CA TRP A 10 10.85 -12.97 -8.99
C TRP A 10 11.58 -14.08 -9.75
N CYS A 11 11.77 -15.24 -9.13
CA CYS A 11 12.63 -16.31 -9.67
C CYS A 11 11.89 -17.54 -10.21
N SER A 12 10.61 -17.76 -9.91
CA SER A 12 9.96 -19.05 -10.19
C SER A 12 8.63 -18.99 -10.94
N GLY A 13 8.08 -17.81 -11.21
CA GLY A 13 6.82 -17.67 -11.97
C GLY A 13 5.59 -18.31 -11.28
N GLY A 14 5.63 -18.47 -9.98
CA GLY A 14 4.52 -18.98 -9.17
C GLY A 14 4.20 -18.05 -8.01
N GLY A 15 2.96 -17.56 -7.93
CA GLY A 15 2.48 -16.87 -6.75
C GLY A 15 2.26 -17.84 -5.59
N TYR A 16 2.62 -17.44 -4.38
CA TYR A 16 2.39 -18.20 -3.15
C TYR A 16 1.33 -17.52 -2.30
N GLU A 17 0.38 -18.31 -1.81
CA GLU A 17 -0.58 -17.85 -0.83
C GLU A 17 -0.06 -18.13 0.56
N LEU A 18 0.15 -17.10 1.39
CA LEU A 18 0.41 -17.22 2.81
C LEU A 18 -0.91 -16.95 3.57
N SER A 19 -1.40 -17.97 4.25
CA SER A 19 -2.48 -17.81 5.23
C SER A 19 -1.87 -17.22 6.50
N ASN A 20 -2.18 -15.96 6.80
CA ASN A 20 -1.80 -15.34 8.06
C ASN A 20 -3.04 -15.23 8.97
N ASP A 21 -3.24 -16.25 9.79
CA ASP A 21 -4.07 -16.10 10.97
C ASP A 21 -3.20 -15.45 12.05
N ARG A 22 -3.54 -14.23 12.48
CA ARG A 22 -2.74 -13.44 13.44
C ARG A 22 -2.52 -14.12 14.79
N ASN A 23 -3.15 -15.25 15.04
CA ASN A 23 -3.06 -16.04 16.25
C ASN A 23 -2.29 -17.36 16.08
N ILE A 24 -1.77 -17.67 14.91
CA ILE A 24 -0.96 -18.88 14.72
C ILE A 24 0.51 -18.51 14.91
N PRO A 25 1.23 -19.16 15.86
CA PRO A 25 2.69 -19.07 15.92
C PRO A 25 3.31 -19.50 14.59
N LEU A 26 4.43 -18.90 14.22
CA LEU A 26 5.18 -19.18 12.98
C LEU A 26 5.49 -20.67 12.70
N GLU A 27 5.24 -21.54 13.63
CA GLU A 27 5.46 -23.00 13.54
C GLU A 27 4.41 -23.74 12.67
N GLY A 28 3.35 -23.05 12.20
CA GLY A 28 2.23 -23.66 11.46
C GLY A 28 2.06 -23.20 10.02
N PHE A 29 3.06 -22.59 9.40
CA PHE A 29 2.99 -22.16 8.01
C PHE A 29 2.87 -23.33 7.05
N SER A 30 1.74 -23.45 6.34
CA SER A 30 1.67 -24.25 5.12
C SER A 30 1.63 -23.32 3.91
N LEU A 31 2.68 -23.35 3.11
CA LEU A 31 2.67 -22.77 1.76
C LEU A 31 1.71 -23.61 0.89
N GLN A 32 0.59 -23.04 0.49
CA GLN A 32 -0.23 -23.63 -0.55
C GLN A 32 0.10 -22.94 -1.88
N VAL A 33 0.67 -23.70 -2.80
CA VAL A 33 0.79 -23.27 -4.19
C VAL A 33 -0.61 -23.25 -4.78
N VAL A 34 -1.14 -22.09 -5.14
CA VAL A 34 -2.41 -21.97 -5.86
C VAL A 34 -2.16 -22.36 -7.33
N SER A 35 -2.02 -23.68 -7.57
CA SER A 35 -1.71 -24.23 -8.90
C SER A 35 -2.92 -24.29 -9.86
N ASN A 36 -4.09 -23.80 -9.46
CA ASN A 36 -5.32 -23.90 -10.24
C ASN A 36 -5.99 -22.58 -10.60
N ALA A 37 -5.37 -21.43 -10.39
CA ALA A 37 -5.80 -20.23 -11.10
C ALA A 37 -5.44 -20.45 -12.58
N SER A 38 -6.45 -20.48 -13.45
CA SER A 38 -6.29 -20.62 -14.91
C SER A 38 -5.61 -19.41 -15.56
N TYR A 39 -4.97 -18.59 -14.78
CA TYR A 39 -4.16 -17.45 -15.17
C TYR A 39 -2.82 -17.58 -14.49
N THR A 40 -1.82 -17.95 -15.25
CA THR A 40 -0.43 -17.66 -14.91
C THR A 40 -0.35 -16.14 -14.79
N ILE A 41 -0.36 -15.61 -13.56
CA ILE A 41 0.10 -14.27 -13.29
C ILE A 41 1.60 -14.33 -13.59
N GLY A 42 1.97 -14.01 -14.82
CA GLY A 42 3.37 -13.89 -15.19
C GLY A 42 3.91 -12.62 -14.55
N GLU A 43 5.09 -12.67 -13.95
CA GLU A 43 5.79 -11.55 -13.32
C GLU A 43 4.81 -10.45 -12.85
N SER A 44 4.18 -10.65 -11.69
CA SER A 44 3.20 -9.71 -11.14
C SER A 44 3.93 -8.49 -10.57
N SER A 45 3.34 -7.32 -10.73
CA SER A 45 3.65 -6.16 -9.92
C SER A 45 3.10 -6.32 -8.51
N ASN A 46 3.34 -5.35 -7.65
CA ASN A 46 2.77 -5.28 -6.31
C ASN A 46 1.28 -5.60 -6.32
N LEU A 47 0.84 -6.21 -5.23
CA LEU A 47 -0.56 -6.49 -4.96
C LEU A 47 -1.08 -5.44 -3.99
N GLU A 48 -2.12 -4.70 -4.41
CA GLU A 48 -2.73 -3.66 -3.60
C GLU A 48 -4.18 -3.99 -3.24
N PHE A 49 -4.60 -3.55 -2.04
CA PHE A 49 -5.95 -3.72 -1.55
C PHE A 49 -6.75 -2.42 -1.74
N ASP A 50 -8.05 -2.56 -2.02
CA ASP A 50 -8.98 -1.43 -1.84
C ASP A 50 -9.21 -1.24 -0.32
N PRO A 51 -8.80 -0.12 0.26
CA PRO A 51 -8.94 0.10 1.70
C PRO A 51 -10.38 0.00 2.23
N ARG A 52 -11.39 0.24 1.37
CA ARG A 52 -12.82 0.12 1.72
C ARG A 52 -13.28 -1.32 1.87
N CYS A 53 -12.68 -2.22 1.04
CA CYS A 53 -13.15 -3.60 0.97
C CYS A 53 -11.97 -4.55 0.77
N TYR A 54 -11.61 -5.27 1.83
CA TYR A 54 -10.43 -6.14 1.83
C TYR A 54 -10.52 -7.36 0.90
N ASN A 55 -11.68 -7.60 0.28
CA ASN A 55 -11.86 -8.60 -0.76
C ASN A 55 -11.60 -8.08 -2.17
N ILE A 56 -11.41 -6.76 -2.31
CA ILE A 56 -11.04 -6.12 -3.58
C ILE A 56 -9.52 -5.96 -3.63
N LEU A 57 -8.92 -6.52 -4.68
CA LEU A 57 -7.48 -6.50 -4.93
C LEU A 57 -7.19 -5.94 -6.31
N TYR A 58 -6.07 -5.25 -6.42
CA TYR A 58 -5.48 -4.82 -7.69
C TYR A 58 -4.13 -5.51 -7.88
N THR A 59 -3.83 -5.94 -9.09
CA THR A 59 -2.52 -6.52 -9.44
C THR A 59 -2.20 -6.23 -10.89
N GLY A 60 -0.93 -6.03 -11.21
CA GLY A 60 -0.45 -5.92 -12.58
C GLY A 60 0.05 -7.29 -13.07
N SER A 61 -0.25 -7.63 -14.32
CA SER A 61 0.35 -8.76 -15.00
C SER A 61 0.67 -8.38 -16.44
N GLY A 62 1.96 -8.32 -16.76
CA GLY A 62 2.41 -7.76 -18.02
C GLY A 62 1.98 -6.30 -18.16
N GLU A 63 1.26 -5.98 -19.22
CA GLU A 63 0.81 -4.62 -19.56
C GLU A 63 -0.55 -4.26 -18.96
N ILE A 64 -1.22 -5.20 -18.28
CA ILE A 64 -2.60 -5.07 -17.86
C ILE A 64 -2.71 -4.96 -16.34
N LEU A 65 -3.47 -3.98 -15.87
CA LEU A 65 -3.97 -3.90 -14.50
C LEU A 65 -5.22 -4.77 -14.38
N TYR A 66 -5.25 -5.63 -13.39
CA TYR A 66 -6.38 -6.50 -13.05
C TYR A 66 -7.01 -6.08 -11.74
N LYS A 67 -8.31 -6.33 -11.61
CA LYS A 67 -9.07 -6.16 -10.36
C LYS A 67 -9.77 -7.48 -9.99
N SER A 68 -9.68 -7.84 -8.73
CA SER A 68 -10.44 -8.94 -8.13
C SER A 68 -11.47 -8.39 -7.15
N PHE A 69 -12.63 -9.02 -7.07
CA PHE A 69 -13.69 -8.70 -6.11
C PHE A 69 -13.90 -9.82 -5.07
N ASN A 70 -13.06 -10.84 -5.08
CA ASN A 70 -13.22 -12.04 -4.28
C ASN A 70 -11.88 -12.55 -3.73
N ASN A 71 -11.06 -11.61 -3.23
CA ASN A 71 -9.80 -11.91 -2.57
C ASN A 71 -8.83 -12.71 -3.47
N GLY A 72 -8.77 -12.38 -4.76
CA GLY A 72 -7.85 -12.97 -5.73
C GLY A 72 -8.26 -14.32 -6.30
N TYR A 73 -9.41 -14.90 -5.93
CA TYR A 73 -9.87 -16.16 -6.53
C TYR A 73 -10.19 -16.04 -8.02
N SER A 74 -10.61 -14.86 -8.46
CA SER A 74 -10.72 -14.50 -9.87
C SER A 74 -10.40 -13.03 -10.05
N SER A 75 -9.84 -12.67 -11.19
CA SER A 75 -9.52 -11.29 -11.55
C SER A 75 -10.02 -10.97 -12.95
N PHE A 76 -10.29 -9.71 -13.20
CA PHE A 76 -10.77 -9.20 -14.48
C PHE A 76 -9.80 -8.12 -14.96
N PRO A 77 -9.49 -8.06 -16.28
CA PRO A 77 -8.71 -6.97 -16.82
C PRO A 77 -9.44 -5.65 -16.61
N LEU A 78 -8.77 -4.67 -16.04
CA LEU A 78 -9.32 -3.36 -15.75
C LEU A 78 -8.83 -2.32 -16.75
N TYR A 79 -7.52 -2.24 -16.97
CA TYR A 79 -6.90 -1.28 -17.89
C TYR A 79 -5.63 -1.87 -18.54
N ASP A 80 -5.44 -1.58 -19.83
CA ASP A 80 -4.27 -1.99 -20.60
C ASP A 80 -3.41 -0.74 -20.88
N PHE A 81 -2.21 -0.71 -20.33
CA PHE A 81 -1.27 0.40 -20.49
C PHE A 81 -0.42 0.29 -21.76
N GLY A 82 -0.36 -0.90 -22.39
CA GLY A 82 0.61 -1.22 -23.44
C GLY A 82 2.07 -1.21 -22.96
N GLU A 83 2.29 -1.13 -21.65
CA GLU A 83 3.56 -1.07 -20.94
C GLU A 83 3.46 -1.92 -19.68
N LYS A 84 4.55 -2.60 -19.32
CA LYS A 84 4.59 -3.48 -18.15
C LYS A 84 4.31 -2.70 -16.86
N VAL A 85 3.32 -3.12 -16.08
CA VAL A 85 3.01 -2.57 -14.75
C VAL A 85 4.10 -2.98 -13.75
N THR A 86 4.66 -2.01 -13.01
CA THR A 86 5.75 -2.25 -12.04
C THR A 86 5.41 -1.87 -10.61
N SER A 87 4.53 -0.91 -10.39
CA SER A 87 4.05 -0.51 -9.06
C SER A 87 2.60 -0.07 -9.15
N ILE A 88 1.83 -0.35 -8.12
CA ILE A 88 0.43 0.05 -7.97
C ILE A 88 0.27 0.59 -6.56
N GLU A 89 -0.48 1.67 -6.41
CA GLU A 89 -0.80 2.24 -5.11
C GLU A 89 -2.23 2.75 -5.10
N VAL A 90 -3.02 2.35 -4.12
CA VAL A 90 -4.42 2.75 -3.93
C VAL A 90 -4.50 3.69 -2.73
N ALA A 91 -5.04 4.89 -2.94
CA ALA A 91 -5.09 5.90 -1.88
C ALA A 91 -6.01 5.48 -0.73
N TRP A 92 -5.50 5.53 0.50
CA TRP A 92 -6.25 5.15 1.71
C TRP A 92 -7.44 6.05 1.98
N SER A 93 -7.28 7.36 1.79
CA SER A 93 -8.32 8.36 2.05
C SER A 93 -9.37 8.46 0.92
N ASN A 94 -9.03 8.07 -0.30
CA ASN A 94 -9.95 8.01 -1.44
C ASN A 94 -9.54 6.91 -2.42
N PRO A 95 -10.02 5.68 -2.27
CA PRO A 95 -9.62 4.53 -3.09
C PRO A 95 -10.08 4.57 -4.56
N ASP A 96 -10.79 5.60 -4.99
CA ASP A 96 -11.01 5.85 -6.42
C ASP A 96 -9.78 6.49 -7.08
N ILE A 97 -8.83 7.01 -6.27
CA ILE A 97 -7.54 7.49 -6.75
C ILE A 97 -6.52 6.36 -6.67
N ILE A 98 -6.01 5.99 -7.84
CA ILE A 98 -5.04 4.91 -8.02
C ILE A 98 -3.87 5.45 -8.84
N TYR A 99 -2.65 5.18 -8.36
CA TYR A 99 -1.43 5.46 -9.11
C TYR A 99 -0.79 4.17 -9.60
N VAL A 100 -0.27 4.20 -10.81
CA VAL A 100 0.40 3.05 -11.42
C VAL A 100 1.69 3.51 -12.08
N ALA A 101 2.78 2.80 -11.82
CA ALA A 101 4.02 2.95 -12.58
C ALA A 101 4.11 1.87 -13.64
N THR A 102 4.58 2.24 -14.81
CA THR A 102 4.78 1.34 -15.95
C THR A 102 6.15 1.46 -16.55
N TYR A 103 6.50 0.47 -17.36
CA TYR A 103 7.80 0.30 -17.98
C TYR A 103 7.64 -0.37 -19.35
N ASP A 104 7.92 0.32 -20.46
CA ASP A 104 7.76 -0.26 -21.79
C ASP A 104 8.82 -1.36 -22.06
N SER A 105 10.09 -0.99 -22.07
CA SER A 105 11.19 -1.90 -22.39
C SER A 105 12.51 -1.37 -21.81
N TYR A 106 13.56 -2.14 -21.98
CA TYR A 106 14.89 -1.72 -21.54
C TYR A 106 15.33 -0.35 -22.08
N TRP A 107 14.79 0.09 -23.23
CA TRP A 107 15.07 1.37 -23.88
C TRP A 107 13.83 2.28 -23.99
N GLY A 108 12.69 1.85 -23.48
CA GLY A 108 11.44 2.55 -23.61
C GLY A 108 11.12 3.48 -22.44
N ASP A 109 9.98 4.14 -22.52
CA ASP A 109 9.53 5.12 -21.57
C ASP A 109 9.17 4.46 -20.22
N LYS A 110 9.27 5.22 -19.15
CA LYS A 110 8.79 4.92 -17.81
C LYS A 110 7.72 5.93 -17.50
N ASN A 111 6.54 5.45 -17.22
CA ASN A 111 5.40 6.30 -17.03
C ASN A 111 4.79 6.13 -15.63
N ILE A 112 4.21 7.21 -15.16
CA ILE A 112 3.37 7.25 -13.97
C ILE A 112 1.99 7.70 -14.40
N TRP A 113 1.01 6.93 -14.00
CA TRP A 113 -0.37 7.10 -14.35
C TRP A 113 -1.21 7.34 -13.10
N ARG A 114 -2.23 8.17 -13.22
CA ARG A 114 -3.22 8.40 -12.18
C ARG A 114 -4.62 8.15 -12.71
N SER A 115 -5.41 7.45 -11.93
CA SER A 115 -6.86 7.31 -12.07
C SER A 115 -7.57 8.09 -10.97
N ASP A 116 -8.71 8.68 -11.28
CA ASP A 116 -9.62 9.33 -10.34
C ASP A 116 -10.99 8.63 -10.29
N ASP A 117 -11.12 7.46 -10.92
CA ASP A 117 -12.38 6.73 -11.11
C ASP A 117 -12.28 5.22 -10.82
N GLY A 118 -11.38 4.84 -9.91
CA GLY A 118 -11.20 3.45 -9.47
C GLY A 118 -10.54 2.55 -10.51
N GLY A 119 -9.74 3.14 -11.42
CA GLY A 119 -8.95 2.44 -12.42
C GLY A 119 -9.65 2.27 -13.77
N VAL A 120 -10.78 2.95 -14.01
CA VAL A 120 -11.49 2.88 -15.30
C VAL A 120 -10.76 3.70 -16.37
N THR A 121 -10.28 4.88 -16.00
CA THR A 121 -9.44 5.73 -16.88
C THR A 121 -8.17 6.18 -16.19
N PHE A 122 -7.11 6.43 -16.98
CA PHE A 122 -5.82 6.88 -16.47
C PHE A 122 -5.30 8.07 -17.27
N VAL A 123 -4.65 8.99 -16.56
CA VAL A 123 -3.94 10.13 -17.13
C VAL A 123 -2.44 9.98 -16.85
N ASN A 124 -1.61 10.18 -17.84
CA ASN A 124 -0.15 10.17 -17.67
C ASN A 124 0.28 11.44 -16.93
N ILE A 125 0.94 11.25 -15.78
CA ILE A 125 1.43 12.31 -14.88
C ILE A 125 2.95 12.25 -14.71
N THR A 126 3.64 11.57 -15.60
CA THR A 126 5.09 11.37 -15.52
C THR A 126 5.81 12.70 -15.39
N PRO A 127 6.69 12.86 -14.38
CA PRO A 127 7.43 14.10 -14.21
C PRO A 127 8.43 14.33 -15.34
N THR A 128 8.49 15.55 -15.84
CA THR A 128 9.59 15.98 -16.70
C THR A 128 10.69 16.58 -15.83
N PHE A 129 11.89 16.03 -15.92
CA PHE A 129 13.04 16.48 -15.12
C PHE A 129 13.98 17.33 -15.98
N PRO A 130 13.94 18.69 -15.87
CA PRO A 130 14.82 19.56 -16.66
C PRO A 130 16.29 19.27 -16.35
N GLY A 131 17.07 18.96 -17.38
CA GLY A 131 18.52 18.76 -17.27
C GLY A 131 18.98 17.38 -16.82
N ILE A 132 18.04 16.47 -16.60
CA ILE A 132 18.33 15.05 -16.44
C ILE A 132 18.16 14.40 -17.80
N GLN A 133 19.20 13.77 -18.35
CA GLN A 133 18.99 12.83 -19.44
C GLN A 133 18.04 11.77 -18.90
N GLU A 134 16.95 11.55 -19.60
CA GLU A 134 16.02 10.47 -19.27
C GLU A 134 16.81 9.17 -19.37
N ASP A 135 17.34 8.74 -18.23
CA ASP A 135 17.89 7.39 -18.08
C ASP A 135 16.68 6.46 -18.07
N ASN A 136 16.30 6.03 -19.24
CA ASN A 136 15.12 5.18 -19.53
C ASN A 136 15.16 3.79 -18.85
N TRP A 137 16.01 3.63 -17.85
CA TRP A 137 16.35 2.34 -17.25
C TRP A 137 15.86 2.17 -15.79
N ILE A 138 15.25 3.21 -15.24
CA ILE A 138 14.98 3.27 -13.79
C ILE A 138 13.47 3.24 -13.58
N PRO A 139 12.88 2.09 -13.22
CA PRO A 139 11.47 2.01 -12.84
C PRO A 139 11.19 2.91 -11.63
N TYR A 140 9.92 3.29 -11.47
CA TYR A 140 9.45 4.01 -10.30
C TYR A 140 8.77 3.05 -9.34
N ASP A 141 8.94 3.33 -8.05
CA ASP A 141 8.07 2.86 -6.98
C ASP A 141 7.30 4.05 -6.40
N ILE A 142 6.09 3.81 -5.92
CA ILE A 142 5.11 4.84 -5.58
C ILE A 142 4.60 4.59 -4.17
N THR A 143 4.33 5.69 -3.44
CA THR A 143 3.55 5.65 -2.21
C THR A 143 2.73 6.93 -2.05
N ILE A 144 1.62 6.87 -1.30
CA ILE A 144 0.66 7.96 -1.17
C ILE A 144 0.54 8.39 0.29
N GLY A 145 0.37 9.69 0.50
CA GLY A 145 0.08 10.27 1.81
C GLY A 145 -1.24 9.76 2.39
N ASP A 146 -1.26 9.56 3.70
CA ASP A 146 -2.38 8.93 4.43
C ASP A 146 -3.72 9.66 4.23
N ASN A 147 -3.74 10.96 4.51
CA ASN A 147 -4.97 11.77 4.55
C ASN A 147 -5.17 12.65 3.31
N ASP A 148 -4.23 12.64 2.37
CA ASP A 148 -4.31 13.40 1.14
C ASP A 148 -3.92 12.52 -0.05
N PRO A 149 -4.91 12.06 -0.85
CA PRO A 149 -4.67 11.17 -1.98
C PRO A 149 -3.91 11.85 -3.13
N LEU A 150 -3.73 13.19 -3.07
CA LEU A 150 -2.94 13.95 -4.03
C LEU A 150 -1.49 14.17 -3.57
N ASN A 151 -1.16 13.80 -2.33
CA ASN A 151 0.20 13.80 -1.81
C ASN A 151 0.89 12.47 -2.18
N VAL A 152 1.49 12.42 -3.36
CA VAL A 152 2.13 11.23 -3.90
C VAL A 152 3.65 11.38 -3.92
N TRP A 153 4.32 10.31 -3.57
CA TRP A 153 5.77 10.20 -3.57
C TRP A 153 6.21 9.13 -4.55
N ILE A 154 7.29 9.36 -5.23
CA ILE A 154 7.92 8.40 -6.12
C ILE A 154 9.41 8.27 -5.83
N ALA A 155 9.90 7.06 -5.93
CA ALA A 155 11.32 6.76 -5.91
C ALA A 155 11.76 6.15 -7.24
N ARG A 156 12.95 6.50 -7.70
CA ARG A 156 13.60 5.87 -8.84
C ARG A 156 14.40 4.67 -8.33
N CYS A 157 14.10 3.49 -8.82
CA CYS A 157 14.64 2.21 -8.32
C CYS A 157 15.54 1.53 -9.37
N PRO A 158 16.82 1.92 -9.49
CA PRO A 158 17.70 1.43 -10.56
C PRO A 158 18.14 -0.03 -10.35
N ASN A 159 18.16 -0.79 -11.44
CA ASN A 159 18.70 -2.15 -11.43
C ASN A 159 20.24 -2.21 -11.38
N SER A 160 20.93 -1.09 -11.59
CA SER A 160 22.40 -0.98 -11.71
C SER A 160 22.94 0.27 -11.02
N THR A 161 24.23 0.29 -10.67
CA THR A 161 24.89 1.30 -9.82
C THR A 161 25.56 2.43 -10.59
N SER A 162 25.38 2.60 -11.92
CA SER A 162 26.28 3.42 -12.75
C SER A 162 25.59 4.59 -13.45
N TYR A 163 24.82 5.43 -12.71
CA TYR A 163 24.17 6.59 -13.33
C TYR A 163 24.47 7.88 -12.56
N ASP A 164 25.34 8.73 -13.09
CA ASP A 164 25.67 10.01 -12.48
C ASP A 164 24.43 10.92 -12.31
N SER A 165 23.47 10.87 -13.25
CA SER A 165 22.23 11.63 -13.18
C SER A 165 21.30 11.16 -12.04
N TYR A 166 21.45 9.92 -11.60
CA TYR A 166 20.64 9.34 -10.53
C TYR A 166 20.96 9.94 -9.15
N GLU A 167 22.21 10.29 -8.87
CA GLU A 167 22.64 10.77 -7.55
C GLU A 167 21.88 12.01 -7.05
N SER A 168 21.49 12.91 -7.97
CA SER A 168 20.74 14.13 -7.63
C SER A 168 19.22 14.01 -7.82
N SER A 169 18.71 12.82 -8.19
CA SER A 169 17.38 12.64 -8.76
C SER A 169 16.76 11.30 -8.37
N LYS A 170 16.64 11.03 -7.05
CA LYS A 170 16.22 9.74 -6.51
C LYS A 170 14.76 9.72 -6.06
N VAL A 171 14.30 10.78 -5.42
CA VAL A 171 12.99 10.86 -4.77
C VAL A 171 12.30 12.15 -5.16
N TYR A 172 11.02 12.05 -5.45
CA TYR A 172 10.16 13.19 -5.77
C TYR A 172 8.84 13.11 -5.01
N ASN A 173 8.28 14.28 -4.74
CA ASN A 173 6.96 14.44 -4.15
C ASN A 173 6.11 15.37 -5.00
N SER A 174 4.84 15.06 -5.12
CA SER A 174 3.79 15.93 -5.62
C SER A 174 2.72 16.08 -4.56
N THR A 175 2.26 17.30 -4.31
CA THR A 175 1.13 17.60 -3.42
C THR A 175 -0.14 17.98 -4.19
N ASN A 176 -0.14 17.77 -5.50
CA ASN A 176 -1.26 18.07 -6.39
C ASN A 176 -1.53 16.93 -7.40
N GLY A 177 -1.30 15.71 -6.97
CA GLY A 177 -1.63 14.50 -7.73
C GLY A 177 -0.83 14.30 -9.00
N GLY A 178 0.41 14.80 -9.04
CA GLY A 178 1.30 14.64 -10.17
C GLY A 178 1.28 15.78 -11.20
N GLU A 179 0.50 16.86 -10.98
CA GLU A 179 0.53 18.03 -11.86
C GLU A 179 1.89 18.75 -11.80
N SER A 180 2.55 18.72 -10.66
CA SER A 180 3.92 19.22 -10.49
C SER A 180 4.68 18.39 -9.47
N TRP A 181 6.00 18.32 -9.63
CA TRP A 181 6.87 17.49 -8.82
C TRP A 181 8.02 18.28 -8.22
N MET A 182 8.32 18.00 -6.96
CA MET A 182 9.45 18.57 -6.22
C MET A 182 10.50 17.48 -6.00
N ASN A 183 11.76 17.77 -6.29
CA ASN A 183 12.86 16.87 -5.98
C ASN A 183 13.15 16.85 -4.47
N MET A 184 12.98 15.70 -3.86
CA MET A 184 13.16 15.46 -2.43
C MET A 184 14.42 14.65 -2.10
N THR A 185 15.28 14.40 -3.08
CA THR A 185 16.53 13.63 -2.90
C THR A 185 17.41 14.21 -1.81
N GLY A 186 17.61 15.53 -1.81
CA GLY A 186 18.36 16.22 -0.75
C GLY A 186 19.74 15.61 -0.49
N THR A 187 20.09 15.45 0.79
CA THR A 187 21.35 14.86 1.24
C THR A 187 21.10 13.59 2.08
N GLY A 188 22.11 12.74 2.16
CA GLY A 188 22.08 11.50 2.95
C GLY A 188 21.94 10.22 2.12
N LEU A 189 21.61 10.33 0.83
CA LEU A 189 21.42 9.18 -0.06
C LEU A 189 22.57 8.98 -1.07
N ASN A 190 23.73 9.60 -0.84
CA ASN A 190 24.85 9.52 -1.78
C ASN A 190 25.35 8.07 -1.89
N GLY A 191 25.47 7.57 -3.12
CA GLY A 191 25.88 6.20 -3.41
C GLY A 191 24.82 5.13 -3.14
N GLU A 192 23.64 5.51 -2.65
CA GLU A 192 22.55 4.57 -2.37
C GLU A 192 21.64 4.33 -3.57
N ASN A 193 21.33 3.08 -3.81
CA ASN A 193 20.31 2.68 -4.79
C ASN A 193 19.02 2.31 -4.05
N ILE A 194 17.97 3.07 -4.31
CA ILE A 194 16.64 2.82 -3.73
C ILE A 194 16.05 1.57 -4.38
N THR A 195 15.33 0.79 -3.60
CA THR A 195 14.65 -0.42 -4.05
C THR A 195 13.14 -0.36 -3.84
N ASN A 196 12.70 0.40 -2.84
CA ASN A 196 11.29 0.63 -2.53
C ASN A 196 11.12 1.90 -1.70
N ILE A 197 9.89 2.43 -1.67
CA ILE A 197 9.48 3.61 -0.90
C ILE A 197 8.15 3.33 -0.22
N GLU A 198 8.02 3.75 1.06
CA GLU A 198 6.79 3.59 1.82
C GLU A 198 6.47 4.83 2.66
N TYR A 199 5.21 5.26 2.64
CA TYR A 199 4.71 6.35 3.46
C TYR A 199 4.27 5.83 4.84
N HIS A 200 4.79 6.46 5.89
CA HIS A 200 4.44 6.14 7.27
C HIS A 200 3.13 6.85 7.66
N ARG A 201 2.01 6.12 7.65
CA ARG A 201 0.70 6.63 8.05
C ARG A 201 0.69 7.11 9.49
N GLY A 202 -0.03 8.20 9.77
CA GLY A 202 -0.09 8.79 11.10
C GLY A 202 1.21 9.47 11.57
N SER A 203 2.17 9.71 10.66
CA SER A 203 3.42 10.41 10.92
C SER A 203 3.39 11.85 10.40
N ASP A 204 4.44 12.63 10.67
CA ASP A 204 4.65 13.95 10.08
C ASP A 204 5.29 13.85 8.67
N ASN A 205 4.55 13.30 7.70
CA ASN A 205 5.03 12.97 6.37
C ASN A 205 6.31 12.11 6.39
N GLY A 206 6.33 11.10 7.24
CA GLY A 206 7.44 10.16 7.34
C GLY A 206 7.51 9.26 6.13
N ILE A 207 8.69 9.18 5.53
CA ILE A 207 8.98 8.31 4.40
C ILE A 207 10.12 7.37 4.76
N TYR A 208 9.91 6.09 4.50
CA TYR A 208 10.96 5.09 4.54
C TYR A 208 11.39 4.72 3.13
N LEU A 209 12.68 4.56 2.94
CA LEU A 209 13.29 4.06 1.72
C LEU A 209 14.05 2.77 2.02
N GLY A 210 13.70 1.70 1.33
CA GLY A 210 14.56 0.55 1.22
C GLY A 210 15.67 0.82 0.21
N THR A 211 16.89 0.37 0.51
CA THR A 211 18.04 0.47 -0.38
C THR A 211 18.79 -0.85 -0.48
N ARG A 212 19.82 -0.90 -1.32
CA ARG A 212 20.69 -2.08 -1.42
C ARG A 212 21.60 -2.28 -0.20
N THR A 213 21.68 -1.29 0.69
CA THR A 213 22.58 -1.33 1.84
C THR A 213 21.87 -1.20 3.17
N GLY A 214 20.61 -0.76 3.19
CA GLY A 214 19.84 -0.58 4.41
C GLY A 214 18.52 0.14 4.20
N VAL A 215 18.00 0.71 5.27
CA VAL A 215 16.77 1.49 5.31
C VAL A 215 17.09 2.93 5.68
N TYR A 216 16.47 3.88 5.01
CA TYR A 216 16.57 5.31 5.30
C TYR A 216 15.20 5.87 5.69
N TYR A 217 15.21 6.90 6.50
CA TYR A 217 14.02 7.60 6.98
C TYR A 217 14.16 9.11 6.84
N LYS A 218 13.06 9.78 6.55
CA LYS A 218 12.94 11.24 6.57
C LYS A 218 11.49 11.64 6.82
N ASN A 219 11.27 12.71 7.59
CA ASN A 219 9.97 13.37 7.75
C ASN A 219 10.05 14.89 7.46
N SER A 220 8.95 15.62 7.66
CA SER A 220 8.88 17.06 7.38
C SER A 220 9.85 17.91 8.20
N SER A 221 10.22 17.47 9.40
CA SER A 221 11.14 18.20 10.29
C SER A 221 12.60 18.02 9.95
N MET A 222 12.94 17.05 9.08
CA MET A 222 14.33 16.66 8.80
C MET A 222 14.85 17.30 7.51
N ASN A 223 16.11 17.78 7.53
CA ASN A 223 16.75 18.36 6.36
C ASN A 223 17.48 17.33 5.47
N SER A 224 17.75 16.13 5.99
CA SER A 224 18.47 15.06 5.29
C SER A 224 17.87 13.71 5.61
N TRP A 225 18.09 12.75 4.71
CA TRP A 225 17.77 11.36 4.95
C TRP A 225 18.68 10.78 6.03
N LEU A 226 18.09 10.04 6.95
CA LEU A 226 18.77 9.38 8.06
C LEU A 226 18.88 7.89 7.77
N LEU A 227 20.06 7.32 7.85
CA LEU A 227 20.21 5.86 7.85
C LEU A 227 19.54 5.28 9.10
N TYR A 228 18.50 4.49 8.89
CA TYR A 228 17.70 3.87 9.95
C TYR A 228 17.76 2.34 9.85
N SER A 229 18.93 1.79 10.09
CA SER A 229 19.21 0.35 9.92
C SER A 229 19.61 -0.32 11.23
N ASN A 230 19.19 0.18 12.38
CA ASN A 230 19.51 -0.39 13.69
C ASN A 230 19.06 -1.84 13.79
N GLY A 231 20.02 -2.75 14.05
CA GLY A 231 19.73 -4.18 14.14
C GLY A 231 19.68 -4.92 12.80
N LEU A 232 19.73 -4.21 11.66
CA LEU A 232 19.87 -4.85 10.35
C LEU A 232 21.33 -5.29 10.13
N PRO A 233 21.56 -6.43 9.48
CA PRO A 233 22.90 -6.80 9.03
C PRO A 233 23.44 -5.77 8.04
N MET A 234 24.72 -5.52 8.07
CA MET A 234 25.38 -4.64 7.10
C MET A 234 25.20 -5.15 5.67
N SER A 235 24.98 -4.24 4.74
CA SER A 235 24.82 -4.54 3.30
C SER A 235 23.67 -5.52 3.02
N THR A 236 22.53 -5.27 3.63
CA THR A 236 21.33 -6.07 3.42
C THR A 236 20.44 -5.38 2.39
N PHE A 237 20.24 -6.05 1.27
CA PHE A 237 19.35 -5.58 0.21
C PHE A 237 17.89 -5.62 0.69
N SER A 238 17.27 -4.46 0.80
CA SER A 238 15.84 -4.34 1.11
C SER A 238 15.03 -4.68 -0.15
N THR A 239 14.10 -5.61 -0.04
CA THR A 239 13.20 -5.97 -1.14
C THR A 239 11.82 -5.36 -0.97
N GLN A 240 11.36 -5.24 0.28
CA GLN A 240 10.06 -4.67 0.61
C GLN A 240 10.04 -4.17 2.04
N LEU A 241 9.38 -3.04 2.27
CA LEU A 241 9.06 -2.51 3.59
C LEU A 241 7.58 -2.76 3.89
N MET A 242 7.26 -2.98 5.16
CA MET A 242 5.88 -3.17 5.62
C MET A 242 5.73 -2.64 7.05
N PHE A 243 4.62 -1.98 7.33
CA PHE A 243 4.30 -1.49 8.65
C PHE A 243 3.46 -2.48 9.45
N ASP A 244 3.88 -2.78 10.65
CA ASP A 244 3.09 -3.42 11.70
C ASP A 244 2.76 -2.37 12.76
N TYR A 245 1.75 -1.56 12.47
CA TYR A 245 1.36 -0.44 13.33
C TYR A 245 0.94 -0.89 14.72
N GLN A 246 0.30 -2.06 14.82
CA GLN A 246 -0.17 -2.60 16.10
C GLN A 246 0.95 -2.85 17.09
N ASN A 247 2.11 -3.28 16.59
CA ASN A 247 3.29 -3.57 17.38
C ASN A 247 4.36 -2.48 17.29
N ASN A 248 4.06 -1.35 16.65
CA ASN A 248 4.99 -0.24 16.43
C ASN A 248 6.28 -0.68 15.72
N LYS A 249 6.15 -1.51 14.67
CA LYS A 249 7.30 -2.08 13.97
C LYS A 249 7.29 -1.75 12.48
N LEU A 250 8.48 -1.49 11.96
CA LEU A 250 8.81 -1.59 10.55
C LEU A 250 9.36 -3.00 10.29
N LYS A 251 8.78 -3.72 9.35
CA LYS A 251 9.29 -5.00 8.85
C LYS A 251 9.97 -4.78 7.51
N ASN A 252 11.15 -5.33 7.35
CA ASN A 252 11.94 -5.23 6.14
C ASN A 252 12.19 -6.64 5.58
N GLY A 253 11.59 -6.95 4.44
CA GLY A 253 11.94 -8.10 3.63
C GLY A 253 13.31 -7.87 2.99
N THR A 254 14.18 -8.85 3.09
CA THR A 254 15.54 -8.73 2.58
C THR A 254 15.97 -10.01 1.88
N ASN A 255 17.05 -9.94 1.10
CA ASN A 255 17.66 -11.11 0.47
C ASN A 255 18.21 -12.17 1.46
N ARG A 256 18.11 -11.93 2.77
CA ARG A 256 18.62 -12.86 3.81
C ARG A 256 17.54 -13.33 4.77
N SER A 257 16.51 -12.53 5.03
CA SER A 257 15.39 -12.85 5.93
C SER A 257 14.46 -11.65 6.04
N VAL A 258 13.41 -11.77 6.87
CA VAL A 258 12.60 -10.64 7.33
C VAL A 258 13.18 -10.13 8.65
N TRP A 259 13.38 -8.84 8.72
CA TRP A 259 13.89 -8.13 9.89
C TRP A 259 12.87 -7.14 10.39
N GLU A 260 12.86 -6.85 11.68
CA GLU A 260 11.99 -5.82 12.25
C GLU A 260 12.76 -4.86 13.14
N VAL A 261 12.29 -3.63 13.18
CA VAL A 261 12.78 -2.55 14.04
C VAL A 261 11.59 -1.72 14.50
N ASP A 262 11.69 -1.01 15.63
CA ASP A 262 10.68 -0.04 16.02
C ASP A 262 10.48 1.03 14.94
N LEU A 263 9.28 1.60 14.82
CA LEU A 263 9.06 2.77 13.96
C LEU A 263 9.88 3.96 14.51
N TYR A 264 10.34 4.82 13.61
CA TYR A 264 11.18 5.97 13.99
C TYR A 264 10.44 6.95 14.90
N GLU A 265 9.18 7.16 14.64
CA GLU A 265 8.28 8.00 15.45
C GLU A 265 7.00 7.26 15.78
N SER A 266 6.37 7.66 16.88
CA SER A 266 5.10 7.08 17.30
C SER A 266 3.99 7.53 16.35
N VAL A 267 3.10 6.60 16.06
CA VAL A 267 1.96 6.84 15.16
C VAL A 267 0.86 7.60 15.93
N VAL A 268 0.46 8.76 15.41
CA VAL A 268 -0.83 9.34 15.78
C VAL A 268 -1.92 8.48 15.12
N PRO A 269 -2.98 8.09 15.86
CA PRO A 269 -4.03 7.27 15.27
C PRO A 269 -4.55 7.87 13.97
N SER A 270 -4.67 7.02 12.94
CA SER A 270 -5.29 7.35 11.65
C SER A 270 -6.33 6.28 11.36
N ALA A 271 -7.61 6.63 11.46
CA ALA A 271 -8.74 5.73 11.39
C ALA A 271 -8.96 5.22 9.96
N GLN A 272 -9.16 3.90 9.82
CA GLN A 272 -9.49 3.31 8.53
C GLN A 272 -10.47 2.16 8.68
N ILE A 273 -11.66 2.35 8.12
CA ILE A 273 -12.73 1.36 8.04
C ILE A 273 -12.54 0.49 6.81
N SER A 274 -12.67 -0.81 6.98
CA SER A 274 -12.78 -1.77 5.88
C SER A 274 -13.91 -2.76 6.16
N ALA A 275 -14.49 -3.31 5.09
CA ALA A 275 -15.53 -4.33 5.19
C ALA A 275 -15.24 -5.49 4.24
N ASP A 276 -15.90 -6.63 4.43
CA ASP A 276 -15.83 -7.75 3.49
C ASP A 276 -16.60 -7.48 2.19
N LYS A 277 -17.62 -6.64 2.26
CA LYS A 277 -18.48 -6.24 1.12
C LYS A 277 -19.11 -4.87 1.38
N LEU A 278 -19.41 -4.15 0.29
CA LEU A 278 -20.05 -2.84 0.33
C LEU A 278 -21.53 -2.89 -0.09
N THR A 279 -21.96 -4.01 -0.71
CA THR A 279 -23.33 -4.24 -1.13
C THR A 279 -23.85 -5.53 -0.53
N ILE A 280 -25.05 -5.48 0.03
CA ILE A 280 -25.76 -6.60 0.67
C ILE A 280 -27.16 -6.76 0.09
N ASN A 281 -27.78 -7.92 0.37
CA ASN A 281 -29.13 -8.25 -0.08
C ASN A 281 -29.82 -9.15 0.94
N CYS A 282 -31.09 -9.52 0.67
CA CYS A 282 -31.91 -10.34 1.59
C CYS A 282 -31.36 -11.76 1.88
N LEU A 283 -30.45 -12.27 1.05
CA LEU A 283 -29.82 -13.59 1.25
C LEU A 283 -28.49 -13.49 1.99
N ASP A 284 -27.86 -12.31 1.94
CA ASP A 284 -26.56 -12.04 2.58
C ASP A 284 -26.56 -10.59 3.08
N ASN A 285 -27.11 -10.40 4.31
CA ASN A 285 -27.31 -9.11 4.93
C ASN A 285 -26.35 -8.83 6.09
N THR A 286 -25.30 -9.66 6.24
CA THR A 286 -24.30 -9.57 7.29
C THR A 286 -22.98 -9.03 6.74
N VAL A 287 -22.44 -8.02 7.40
CA VAL A 287 -21.16 -7.37 7.05
C VAL A 287 -20.15 -7.60 8.15
N TYR A 288 -18.94 -8.00 7.78
CA TYR A 288 -17.79 -8.15 8.65
C TYR A 288 -16.87 -6.94 8.49
N PHE A 289 -16.83 -6.11 9.52
CA PHE A 289 -15.96 -4.93 9.53
C PHE A 289 -14.59 -5.28 10.10
N VAL A 290 -13.57 -4.61 9.58
CA VAL A 290 -12.18 -4.74 10.02
C VAL A 290 -11.59 -3.36 10.22
N ASP A 291 -10.94 -3.17 11.36
CA ASP A 291 -10.12 -1.99 11.62
C ASP A 291 -8.77 -2.14 10.91
N HIS A 292 -8.53 -1.29 9.91
CA HIS A 292 -7.26 -1.14 9.20
C HIS A 292 -6.51 0.14 9.59
N SER A 293 -6.86 0.72 10.72
CA SER A 293 -6.24 1.96 11.21
C SER A 293 -4.74 1.80 11.46
N ALA A 294 -4.01 2.87 11.21
CA ALA A 294 -2.64 3.00 11.66
C ALA A 294 -2.65 3.45 13.12
N MET A 295 -2.48 2.51 14.04
CA MET A 295 -2.54 2.77 15.48
C MET A 295 -1.81 1.67 16.25
N ILE A 296 -1.07 2.08 17.31
CA ILE A 296 -0.51 1.14 18.28
C ILE A 296 -1.65 0.61 19.14
N ASP A 297 -1.78 -0.71 19.25
CA ASP A 297 -2.89 -1.36 19.96
C ASP A 297 -2.79 -1.27 21.50
N GLU A 298 -1.63 -0.88 22.03
CA GLU A 298 -1.48 -0.72 23.48
C GLU A 298 -2.39 0.39 24.03
N ASN A 299 -3.33 0.02 24.93
CA ASN A 299 -4.37 0.90 25.46
C ASN A 299 -5.29 1.52 24.39
N ALA A 300 -5.47 0.82 23.27
CA ALA A 300 -6.36 1.24 22.22
C ALA A 300 -7.82 1.05 22.55
N ASN A 301 -8.67 1.94 22.07
CA ASN A 301 -10.12 1.86 22.15
C ASN A 301 -10.73 2.06 20.76
N TRP A 302 -11.82 1.34 20.50
CA TRP A 302 -12.63 1.44 19.31
C TRP A 302 -14.04 1.84 19.66
N GLU A 303 -14.60 2.78 18.94
CA GLU A 303 -16.01 3.18 19.05
C GLU A 303 -16.61 3.20 17.64
N TRP A 304 -17.42 2.20 17.35
CA TRP A 304 -18.12 2.06 16.09
C TRP A 304 -19.56 2.53 16.21
N SER A 305 -20.07 3.19 15.15
CA SER A 305 -21.48 3.52 14.99
C SER A 305 -21.98 3.01 13.63
N PHE A 306 -23.12 2.30 13.68
CA PHE A 306 -23.79 1.67 12.56
C PHE A 306 -25.27 2.03 12.54
N PRO A 307 -25.65 3.27 12.15
CA PRO A 307 -27.06 3.66 12.09
C PRO A 307 -27.85 2.71 11.18
N GLY A 308 -28.92 2.10 11.75
CA GLY A 308 -29.76 1.11 11.05
C GLY A 308 -29.23 -0.32 11.08
N GLY A 309 -28.04 -0.56 11.57
CA GLY A 309 -27.45 -1.89 11.76
C GLY A 309 -27.79 -2.52 13.11
N ASN A 310 -27.57 -3.80 13.22
CA ASN A 310 -27.70 -4.57 14.46
C ASN A 310 -26.42 -5.41 14.70
N PRO A 311 -25.59 -5.07 15.72
CA PRO A 311 -25.77 -3.95 16.66
C PRO A 311 -25.61 -2.59 15.97
N SER A 312 -26.21 -1.54 16.55
CA SER A 312 -26.09 -0.15 16.05
C SER A 312 -24.81 0.54 16.52
N SER A 313 -24.04 -0.08 17.40
CA SER A 313 -22.72 0.37 17.87
C SER A 313 -21.91 -0.80 18.40
N SER A 314 -20.58 -0.68 18.42
CA SER A 314 -19.67 -1.69 18.97
C SER A 314 -18.39 -1.05 19.49
N SER A 315 -17.76 -1.70 20.47
CA SER A 315 -16.38 -1.41 20.91
C SER A 315 -15.40 -2.52 20.56
N GLU A 316 -15.83 -3.51 19.81
CA GLU A 316 -14.95 -4.54 19.31
C GLU A 316 -14.05 -4.00 18.19
N LYS A 317 -12.82 -4.50 18.08
CA LYS A 317 -11.90 -4.10 17.03
C LYS A 317 -12.46 -4.40 15.62
N ASN A 318 -13.07 -5.60 15.46
CA ASN A 318 -13.58 -6.09 14.19
C ASN A 318 -15.03 -6.59 14.38
N PRO A 319 -16.02 -5.69 14.39
CA PRO A 319 -17.41 -6.05 14.65
C PRO A 319 -18.10 -6.72 13.46
N VAL A 320 -19.19 -7.42 13.76
CA VAL A 320 -20.09 -8.01 12.77
C VAL A 320 -21.45 -7.36 12.91
N VAL A 321 -22.04 -6.89 11.80
CA VAL A 321 -23.29 -6.14 11.79
C VAL A 321 -24.24 -6.71 10.76
N THR A 322 -25.53 -6.84 11.11
CA THR A 322 -26.60 -7.21 10.18
C THR A 322 -27.50 -6.00 9.89
N TYR A 323 -28.01 -5.92 8.67
CA TYR A 323 -28.95 -4.90 8.24
C TYR A 323 -30.22 -5.60 7.72
N ASP A 324 -31.40 -5.17 8.21
CA ASP A 324 -32.65 -5.87 7.95
C ASP A 324 -33.58 -5.14 6.96
N GLN A 325 -33.19 -3.97 6.47
CA GLN A 325 -34.00 -3.16 5.57
C GLN A 325 -33.16 -2.64 4.40
N GLU A 326 -33.77 -2.48 3.24
CA GLU A 326 -33.14 -1.82 2.09
C GLU A 326 -32.79 -0.38 2.42
N GLY A 327 -31.65 0.08 1.94
CA GLY A 327 -31.18 1.44 2.16
C GLY A 327 -29.68 1.62 2.00
N SER A 328 -29.23 2.82 2.31
CA SER A 328 -27.83 3.19 2.34
C SER A 328 -27.44 3.56 3.77
N TYR A 329 -26.36 3.00 4.28
CA TYR A 329 -25.98 3.06 5.68
C TYR A 329 -24.61 3.67 5.87
N ASP A 330 -24.57 4.65 6.76
CA ASP A 330 -23.32 5.27 7.17
C ASP A 330 -22.57 4.37 8.15
N VAL A 331 -21.25 4.47 8.16
CA VAL A 331 -20.39 3.81 9.13
C VAL A 331 -19.40 4.81 9.68
N VAL A 332 -19.28 4.85 11.01
CA VAL A 332 -18.32 5.72 11.70
C VAL A 332 -17.45 4.86 12.60
N LEU A 333 -16.16 5.09 12.57
CA LEU A 333 -15.17 4.55 13.49
C LEU A 333 -14.40 5.69 14.16
N THR A 334 -14.44 5.72 15.47
CA THR A 334 -13.52 6.51 16.29
C THR A 334 -12.53 5.57 16.96
N ILE A 335 -11.25 5.84 16.80
CA ILE A 335 -10.15 5.13 17.47
C ILE A 335 -9.39 6.07 18.39
N ALA A 336 -8.89 5.55 19.48
CA ALA A 336 -8.10 6.33 20.44
C ALA A 336 -7.04 5.45 21.13
N ASN A 337 -5.89 6.04 21.41
CA ASN A 337 -4.87 5.50 22.30
C ASN A 337 -4.14 6.63 23.05
N SER A 338 -3.02 6.34 23.69
CA SER A 338 -2.23 7.34 24.44
C SER A 338 -1.61 8.45 23.56
N TYR A 339 -1.58 8.26 22.24
CA TYR A 339 -0.99 9.22 21.27
C TYR A 339 -2.03 10.13 20.63
N GLY A 340 -3.32 9.81 20.73
CA GLY A 340 -4.37 10.66 20.18
C GLY A 340 -5.67 9.92 19.89
N THR A 341 -6.52 10.59 19.11
CA THR A 341 -7.84 10.10 18.67
C THR A 341 -8.03 10.52 17.23
N ASP A 342 -8.63 9.63 16.44
CA ASP A 342 -9.05 9.95 15.07
C ASP A 342 -10.40 9.31 14.76
N THR A 343 -11.13 9.88 13.80
CA THR A 343 -12.47 9.43 13.41
C THR A 343 -12.61 9.43 11.90
N GLN A 344 -12.96 8.28 11.35
CA GLN A 344 -13.41 8.18 9.97
C GLN A 344 -14.93 8.06 9.91
N ASN A 345 -15.56 8.87 9.06
CA ASN A 345 -17.00 8.82 8.78
C ASN A 345 -17.20 8.57 7.28
N LEU A 346 -17.86 7.46 6.96
CA LEU A 346 -18.14 7.02 5.59
C LEU A 346 -19.67 7.02 5.35
N PRO A 347 -20.21 8.12 4.79
CA PRO A 347 -21.63 8.18 4.44
C PRO A 347 -21.99 7.19 3.36
N GLY A 348 -23.10 6.46 3.52
CA GLY A 348 -23.60 5.52 2.54
C GLY A 348 -22.66 4.36 2.25
N PHE A 349 -21.83 3.99 3.20
CA PHE A 349 -20.76 3.01 3.02
C PHE A 349 -21.27 1.60 2.67
N ILE A 350 -22.39 1.19 3.27
CA ILE A 350 -23.05 -0.09 2.95
C ILE A 350 -24.37 0.19 2.22
N THR A 351 -24.56 -0.48 1.11
CA THR A 351 -25.81 -0.41 0.33
C THR A 351 -26.54 -1.75 0.40
N TYR A 352 -27.81 -1.73 0.84
CA TYR A 352 -28.69 -2.88 0.84
C TYR A 352 -29.75 -2.73 -0.28
N SER A 353 -29.76 -3.63 -1.26
CA SER A 353 -30.65 -3.61 -2.42
C SER A 353 -31.25 -5.00 -2.73
#